data_0b0f0a946b3671901bfd605e02838898
#
_entry.id   0b0f0a946b3671901bfd605e02838898
#
_cell.length_a   1.000
_cell.length_b   1.000
_cell.length_c   1.000
_cell.angle_alpha   90.00
_cell.angle_beta   90.00
_cell.angle_gamma   90.00
#
_symmetry.space_group_name_H-M   'P 1'
#
loop_
_entity.id
_entity.type
_entity.pdbx_description
1 polymer ?
#
loop_
_entity_poly.entity_id
_entity_poly.type
_entity_poly.pdbx_seq_one_letter_code
_entity_poly.pdbx_strand_id
1 'polypeptide(L)'
;MLHVSNLLVGGTGLVYAWMLYLVKPADPYAVVNHPWQPQTQHLHILVAPLLVFTAGLVWRRHVWAQWKRGMEDRRRSGLSLVSLLVPMIVSGYLIQTSVDDRWRRIWVGVHLATAGLWLLGYLTHQAMGYRRVNSSQR
;
A
#
# COMPACT_ATOMS: atom_id res chain seq x y z
N MET A 1 12.40 8.92 -0.36
CA MET A 1 12.19 7.68 -1.11
C MET A 1 10.89 6.98 -0.74
N LEU A 2 10.64 6.60 0.54
CA LEU A 2 9.39 5.92 0.94
C LEU A 2 8.11 6.71 0.59
N HIS A 3 8.10 8.04 0.71
CA HIS A 3 6.95 8.87 0.32
C HIS A 3 6.64 8.77 -1.18
N VAL A 4 7.67 8.81 -2.01
CA VAL A 4 7.52 8.71 -3.47
C VAL A 4 7.00 7.33 -3.86
N SER A 5 7.55 6.25 -3.31
CA SER A 5 7.05 4.90 -3.59
C SER A 5 5.62 4.68 -3.09
N ASN A 6 5.24 5.21 -1.91
CA ASN A 6 3.85 5.17 -1.45
C ASN A 6 2.91 5.95 -2.37
N LEU A 7 3.33 7.13 -2.86
CA LEU A 7 2.52 7.93 -3.78
C LEU A 7 2.32 7.18 -5.12
N LEU A 8 3.39 6.59 -5.66
CA LEU A 8 3.33 5.85 -6.91
C LEU A 8 2.48 4.58 -6.77
N VAL A 9 2.79 3.73 -5.80
CA VAL A 9 2.09 2.43 -5.64
C VAL A 9 0.67 2.65 -5.12
N GLY A 10 0.49 3.49 -4.09
CA GLY A 10 -0.83 3.82 -3.55
C GLY A 10 -1.69 4.56 -4.56
N GLY A 11 -1.12 5.54 -5.29
CA GLY A 11 -1.83 6.30 -6.33
C GLY A 11 -2.30 5.42 -7.49
N THR A 12 -1.39 4.60 -8.06
CA THR A 12 -1.76 3.67 -9.15
C THR A 12 -2.77 2.62 -8.68
N GLY A 13 -2.65 2.11 -7.45
CA GLY A 13 -3.59 1.17 -6.86
C GLY A 13 -4.98 1.77 -6.66
N LEU A 14 -5.07 3.01 -6.16
CA LEU A 14 -6.34 3.72 -5.99
C LEU A 14 -7.00 4.03 -7.33
N VAL A 15 -6.23 4.47 -8.32
CA VAL A 15 -6.75 4.73 -9.69
C VAL A 15 -7.24 3.43 -10.31
N TYR A 16 -6.50 2.33 -10.17
CA TYR A 16 -6.94 1.03 -10.67
C TYR A 16 -8.23 0.55 -9.98
N ALA A 17 -8.31 0.65 -8.65
CA ALA A 17 -9.51 0.29 -7.90
C ALA A 17 -10.72 1.16 -8.29
N TRP A 18 -10.52 2.46 -8.50
CA TRP A 18 -11.55 3.36 -9.01
C TRP A 18 -12.06 2.92 -10.37
N MET A 19 -11.16 2.61 -11.32
CA MET A 19 -11.53 2.11 -12.65
C MET A 19 -12.30 0.79 -12.57
N LEU A 20 -11.90 -0.10 -11.66
CA LEU A 20 -12.48 -1.46 -11.55
C LEU A 20 -13.85 -1.47 -10.87
N TYR A 21 -14.07 -0.63 -9.85
CA TYR A 21 -15.26 -0.73 -9.00
C TYR A 21 -16.24 0.43 -9.12
N LEU A 22 -15.79 1.61 -9.58
CA LEU A 22 -16.63 2.82 -9.60
C LEU A 22 -16.94 3.31 -11.01
N VAL A 23 -16.13 2.95 -12.01
CA VAL A 23 -16.41 3.30 -13.42
C VAL A 23 -17.34 2.26 -14.03
N LYS A 24 -18.37 2.72 -14.71
CA LYS A 24 -19.24 1.87 -15.52
C LYS A 24 -18.70 1.82 -16.94
N PRO A 25 -18.68 0.63 -17.60
CA PRO A 25 -18.26 0.54 -18.99
C PRO A 25 -19.19 1.37 -19.90
N ALA A 26 -18.62 1.97 -20.91
CA ALA A 26 -19.38 2.73 -21.90
C ALA A 26 -20.22 1.83 -22.82
N ASP A 27 -19.77 0.57 -23.00
CA ASP A 27 -20.44 -0.45 -23.80
C ASP A 27 -20.80 -1.64 -22.89
N PRO A 28 -22.03 -2.16 -22.92
CA PRO A 28 -22.46 -3.35 -22.16
C PRO A 28 -21.64 -4.61 -22.44
N TYR A 29 -20.98 -4.69 -23.60
CA TYR A 29 -20.12 -5.83 -23.99
C TYR A 29 -18.63 -5.58 -23.70
N ALA A 30 -18.27 -4.45 -23.11
CA ALA A 30 -16.88 -4.14 -22.80
C ALA A 30 -16.32 -5.10 -21.74
N VAL A 31 -15.14 -5.66 -22.01
CA VAL A 31 -14.42 -6.55 -21.09
C VAL A 31 -13.80 -5.77 -19.93
N VAL A 32 -13.60 -4.47 -20.10
CA VAL A 32 -13.00 -3.57 -19.09
C VAL A 32 -13.89 -2.36 -18.88
N ASN A 33 -13.91 -1.84 -17.66
CA ASN A 33 -14.73 -0.67 -17.32
C ASN A 33 -14.14 0.65 -17.85
N HIS A 34 -12.83 0.69 -18.05
CA HIS A 34 -12.12 1.87 -18.56
C HIS A 34 -11.00 1.46 -19.53
N PRO A 35 -10.78 2.18 -20.66
CA PRO A 35 -9.76 1.80 -21.65
C PRO A 35 -8.33 1.69 -21.08
N TRP A 36 -7.99 2.50 -20.07
CA TRP A 36 -6.68 2.52 -19.42
C TRP A 36 -6.55 1.53 -18.24
N GLN A 37 -7.58 0.73 -17.96
CA GLN A 37 -7.59 -0.19 -16.83
C GLN A 37 -6.44 -1.22 -16.88
N PRO A 38 -6.16 -1.90 -18.02
CA PRO A 38 -5.05 -2.85 -18.11
C PRO A 38 -3.68 -2.17 -17.92
N GLN A 39 -3.47 -0.99 -18.52
CA GLN A 39 -2.22 -0.25 -18.41
C GLN A 39 -1.97 0.22 -16.97
N THR A 40 -3.01 0.67 -16.29
CA THR A 40 -2.93 1.09 -14.89
C THR A 40 -2.62 -0.10 -13.98
N GLN A 41 -3.21 -1.27 -14.25
CA GLN A 41 -2.89 -2.52 -13.55
C GLN A 41 -1.43 -2.91 -13.75
N HIS A 42 -0.94 -2.93 -14.98
CA HIS A 42 0.45 -3.25 -15.28
C HIS A 42 1.42 -2.28 -14.60
N LEU A 43 1.11 -0.97 -14.65
CA LEU A 43 1.92 0.03 -13.97
C LEU A 43 1.94 -0.20 -12.46
N HIS A 44 0.79 -0.48 -11.84
CA HIS A 44 0.73 -0.78 -10.41
C HIS A 44 1.60 -1.98 -10.02
N ILE A 45 1.52 -3.07 -10.78
CA ILE A 45 2.34 -4.27 -10.59
C ILE A 45 3.83 -3.94 -10.74
N LEU A 46 4.19 -3.16 -11.76
CA LEU A 46 5.58 -2.80 -12.06
C LEU A 46 6.22 -1.92 -10.98
N VAL A 47 5.45 -0.98 -10.39
CA VAL A 47 5.97 -0.08 -9.37
C VAL A 47 5.91 -0.67 -7.94
N ALA A 48 5.13 -1.73 -7.71
CA ALA A 48 5.00 -2.37 -6.40
C ALA A 48 6.34 -2.78 -5.76
N PRO A 49 7.33 -3.35 -6.48
CA PRO A 49 8.64 -3.67 -5.92
C PRO A 49 9.39 -2.46 -5.33
N LEU A 50 9.14 -1.24 -5.83
CA LEU A 50 9.76 -0.03 -5.27
C LEU A 50 9.31 0.23 -3.83
N LEU A 51 8.04 -0.05 -3.50
CA LEU A 51 7.54 0.08 -2.14
C LEU A 51 8.18 -0.96 -1.23
N VAL A 52 8.27 -2.21 -1.68
CA VAL A 52 8.91 -3.30 -0.94
C VAL A 52 10.38 -2.97 -0.64
N PHE A 53 11.11 -2.52 -1.66
CA PHE A 53 12.52 -2.14 -1.53
C PHE A 53 12.71 -0.96 -0.56
N THR A 54 11.93 0.11 -0.73
CA THR A 54 12.07 1.30 0.14
C THR A 54 11.60 1.03 1.56
N ALA A 55 10.60 0.18 1.78
CA ALA A 55 10.19 -0.28 3.10
C ALA A 55 11.30 -1.09 3.78
N GLY A 56 11.98 -1.98 3.05
CA GLY A 56 13.15 -2.72 3.53
C GLY A 56 14.30 -1.81 3.97
N LEU A 57 14.60 -0.76 3.20
CA LEU A 57 15.61 0.25 3.57
C LEU A 57 15.25 0.99 4.86
N VAL A 58 13.96 1.39 5.00
CA VAL A 58 13.46 2.07 6.21
C VAL A 58 13.47 1.14 7.41
N TRP A 59 13.13 -0.15 7.23
CA TRP A 59 13.22 -1.17 8.26
C TRP A 59 14.61 -1.17 8.92
N ARG A 60 15.65 -1.32 8.12
CA ARG A 60 17.03 -1.39 8.62
C ARG A 60 17.47 -0.11 9.31
N ARG A 61 17.20 1.06 8.70
CA ARG A 61 17.72 2.36 9.16
C ARG A 61 16.91 2.98 10.29
N HIS A 62 15.60 2.78 10.29
CA HIS A 62 14.69 3.46 11.22
C HIS A 62 14.13 2.50 12.28
N VAL A 63 13.45 1.44 11.90
CA VAL A 63 12.76 0.53 12.83
C VAL A 63 13.76 -0.24 13.69
N TRP A 64 14.74 -0.87 13.07
CA TRP A 64 15.77 -1.66 13.78
C TRP A 64 16.67 -0.80 14.66
N ALA A 65 17.07 0.39 14.19
CA ALA A 65 17.89 1.31 14.97
C ALA A 65 17.15 1.86 16.20
N GLN A 66 15.86 2.18 16.07
CA GLN A 66 15.03 2.63 17.19
C GLN A 66 14.75 1.50 18.20
N TRP A 67 14.55 0.27 17.71
CA TRP A 67 14.41 -0.90 18.57
C TRP A 67 15.64 -1.09 19.47
N LYS A 68 16.85 -1.04 18.90
CA LYS A 68 18.10 -1.17 19.64
C LYS A 68 18.33 -0.06 20.67
N ARG A 69 17.81 1.14 20.44
CA ARG A 69 17.93 2.30 21.32
C ARG A 69 16.90 2.32 22.46
N GLY A 70 16.01 1.34 22.54
CA GLY A 70 14.96 1.27 23.58
C GLY A 70 13.90 2.38 23.51
N MET A 71 13.81 3.10 22.39
CA MET A 71 12.83 4.20 22.23
C MET A 71 11.42 3.63 22.06
N GLU A 72 10.55 3.87 23.03
CA GLU A 72 9.16 3.36 23.02
C GLU A 72 8.22 4.22 22.19
N ASP A 73 8.55 5.48 21.97
CA ASP A 73 7.73 6.44 21.22
C ASP A 73 7.52 5.98 19.77
N ARG A 74 6.23 5.87 19.38
CA ARG A 74 5.78 5.47 18.03
C ARG A 74 6.15 4.04 17.59
N ARG A 75 6.71 3.22 18.48
CA ARG A 75 7.08 1.84 18.19
C ARG A 75 5.89 1.00 17.76
N ARG A 76 4.73 1.14 18.44
CA ARG A 76 3.52 0.38 18.15
C ARG A 76 2.99 0.68 16.74
N SER A 77 2.87 1.96 16.35
CA SER A 77 2.38 2.35 15.02
C SER A 77 3.35 1.97 13.89
N GLY A 78 4.66 2.02 14.12
CA GLY A 78 5.64 1.55 13.15
C GLY A 78 5.59 0.04 12.96
N LEU A 79 5.43 -0.73 14.05
CA LEU A 79 5.35 -2.18 13.99
C LEU A 79 4.06 -2.66 13.32
N SER A 80 2.91 -2.02 13.60
CA SER A 80 1.65 -2.35 12.93
C SER A 80 1.71 -2.10 11.42
N LEU A 81 2.35 -1.02 10.97
CA LEU A 81 2.58 -0.77 9.55
C LEU A 81 3.39 -1.89 8.90
N VAL A 82 4.48 -2.31 9.54
CA VAL A 82 5.30 -3.42 9.01
C VAL A 82 4.53 -4.72 8.97
N SER A 83 3.72 -5.01 9.99
CA SER A 83 2.88 -6.22 10.03
C SER A 83 1.84 -6.23 8.91
N LEU A 84 1.30 -5.08 8.51
CA LEU A 84 0.36 -4.96 7.39
C LEU A 84 1.05 -5.13 6.03
N LEU A 85 2.32 -4.78 5.92
CA LEU A 85 3.06 -4.88 4.67
C LEU A 85 3.18 -6.35 4.19
N VAL A 86 3.39 -7.29 5.09
CA VAL A 86 3.56 -8.70 4.76
C VAL A 86 2.31 -9.28 4.06
N PRO A 87 1.11 -9.25 4.66
CA PRO A 87 -0.07 -9.79 3.99
C PRO A 87 -0.45 -8.99 2.72
N MET A 88 -0.16 -7.69 2.66
CA MET A 88 -0.36 -6.88 1.47
C MET A 88 0.52 -7.36 0.30
N ILE A 89 1.81 -7.62 0.53
CA ILE A 89 2.72 -8.12 -0.50
C ILE A 89 2.32 -9.53 -0.92
N VAL A 90 2.11 -10.43 0.03
CA VAL A 90 1.76 -11.83 -0.24
C VAL A 90 0.46 -11.92 -1.04
N SER A 91 -0.57 -11.20 -0.62
CA SER A 91 -1.85 -11.18 -1.35
C SER A 91 -1.71 -10.60 -2.76
N GLY A 92 -0.88 -9.57 -2.96
CA GLY A 92 -0.59 -9.01 -4.28
C GLY A 92 0.01 -10.02 -5.25
N TYR A 93 0.94 -10.87 -4.80
CA TYR A 93 1.48 -11.96 -5.59
C TYR A 93 0.45 -13.08 -5.81
N LEU A 94 -0.30 -13.45 -4.78
CA LEU A 94 -1.32 -14.50 -4.88
C LEU A 94 -2.46 -14.14 -5.84
N ILE A 95 -2.83 -12.86 -5.98
CA ILE A 95 -3.78 -12.40 -7.00
C ILE A 95 -3.28 -12.74 -8.41
N GLN A 96 -1.99 -12.56 -8.66
CA GLN A 96 -1.39 -12.76 -9.98
C GLN A 96 -1.21 -14.25 -10.33
N THR A 97 -1.01 -15.09 -9.32
CA THR A 97 -0.71 -16.54 -9.50
C THR A 97 -1.92 -17.43 -9.28
N SER A 98 -3.03 -16.93 -8.72
CA SER A 98 -4.24 -17.72 -8.50
C SER A 98 -4.97 -18.02 -9.80
N VAL A 99 -5.12 -19.30 -10.11
CA VAL A 99 -5.88 -19.79 -11.25
C VAL A 99 -7.37 -19.88 -10.90
N ASP A 100 -7.71 -20.24 -9.68
CA ASP A 100 -9.07 -20.38 -9.20
C ASP A 100 -9.66 -19.01 -8.83
N ASP A 101 -10.85 -18.69 -9.39
CA ASP A 101 -11.52 -17.40 -9.19
C ASP A 101 -11.97 -17.16 -7.76
N ARG A 102 -12.29 -18.19 -6.99
CA ARG A 102 -12.68 -18.05 -5.58
C ARG A 102 -11.51 -17.58 -4.74
N TRP A 103 -10.37 -18.23 -4.88
CA TRP A 103 -9.14 -17.85 -4.20
C TRP A 103 -8.66 -16.44 -4.62
N ARG A 104 -8.74 -16.14 -5.91
CA ARG A 104 -8.42 -14.81 -6.43
C ARG A 104 -9.25 -13.72 -5.77
N ARG A 105 -10.58 -13.90 -5.64
CA ARG A 105 -11.46 -12.94 -4.94
C ARG A 105 -11.08 -12.77 -3.47
N ILE A 106 -10.74 -13.84 -2.77
CA ILE A 106 -10.29 -13.79 -1.38
C ILE A 106 -9.03 -12.93 -1.27
N TRP A 107 -8.03 -13.18 -2.12
CA TRP A 107 -6.78 -12.42 -2.11
C TRP A 107 -6.95 -10.96 -2.50
N VAL A 108 -7.85 -10.65 -3.42
CA VAL A 108 -8.23 -9.26 -3.72
C VAL A 108 -8.80 -8.58 -2.48
N GLY A 109 -9.71 -9.22 -1.76
CA GLY A 109 -10.25 -8.68 -0.50
C GLY A 109 -9.17 -8.43 0.55
N VAL A 110 -8.27 -9.39 0.76
CA VAL A 110 -7.13 -9.26 1.69
C VAL A 110 -6.22 -8.12 1.27
N HIS A 111 -5.89 -8.03 -0.03
CA HIS A 111 -5.02 -6.99 -0.55
C HIS A 111 -5.61 -5.59 -0.36
N LEU A 112 -6.88 -5.38 -0.74
CA LEU A 112 -7.56 -4.10 -0.60
C LEU A 112 -7.68 -3.67 0.87
N ALA A 113 -8.05 -4.60 1.76
CA ALA A 113 -8.15 -4.32 3.19
C ALA A 113 -6.79 -3.92 3.79
N THR A 114 -5.74 -4.69 3.52
CA THR A 114 -4.40 -4.42 4.05
C THR A 114 -3.78 -3.18 3.44
N ALA A 115 -3.99 -2.90 2.15
CA ALA A 115 -3.53 -1.69 1.48
C ALA A 115 -4.25 -0.43 2.01
N GLY A 116 -5.57 -0.50 2.22
CA GLY A 116 -6.34 0.59 2.83
C GLY A 116 -5.88 0.90 4.25
N LEU A 117 -5.70 -0.12 5.09
CA LEU A 117 -5.15 0.03 6.45
C LEU A 117 -3.71 0.55 6.44
N TRP A 118 -2.89 0.10 5.49
CA TRP A 118 -1.55 0.64 5.29
C TRP A 118 -1.56 2.13 4.97
N LEU A 119 -2.35 2.56 3.99
CA LEU A 119 -2.43 3.98 3.60
C LEU A 119 -2.93 4.86 4.74
N LEU A 120 -4.00 4.45 5.43
CA LEU A 120 -4.53 5.18 6.59
C LEU A 120 -3.50 5.23 7.73
N GLY A 121 -2.88 4.11 8.07
CA GLY A 121 -1.84 4.03 9.09
C GLY A 121 -0.62 4.88 8.74
N TYR A 122 -0.20 4.87 7.48
CA TYR A 122 0.89 5.69 6.99
C TYR A 122 0.59 7.19 7.12
N LEU A 123 -0.59 7.64 6.67
CA LEU A 123 -1.00 9.04 6.75
C LEU A 123 -1.11 9.52 8.21
N THR A 124 -1.72 8.73 9.09
CA THR A 124 -1.82 9.04 10.52
C THR A 124 -0.46 9.09 11.19
N HIS A 125 0.44 8.16 10.84
CA HIS A 125 1.81 8.14 11.35
C HIS A 125 2.58 9.41 10.96
N GLN A 126 2.41 9.91 9.73
CA GLN A 126 3.02 11.15 9.27
C GLN A 126 2.42 12.38 9.95
N ALA A 127 1.09 12.46 10.04
CA ALA A 127 0.39 13.58 10.67
C ALA A 127 0.78 13.77 12.15
N MET A 128 0.90 12.69 12.91
CA MET A 128 1.36 12.73 14.30
C MET A 128 2.81 13.20 14.43
N GLY A 129 3.67 12.86 13.46
CA GLY A 129 5.05 13.35 13.41
C GLY A 129 5.13 14.86 13.20
N TYR A 130 4.36 15.38 12.28
CA TYR A 130 4.32 16.80 11.94
C TYR A 130 3.83 17.68 13.11
N ARG A 131 2.77 17.24 13.80
CA ARG A 131 2.21 17.98 14.95
C ARG A 131 3.20 18.15 16.11
N ARG A 132 4.03 17.15 16.41
CA ARG A 132 5.04 17.24 17.49
C ARG A 132 6.16 18.21 17.16
N VAL A 133 6.63 18.26 15.93
CA VAL A 133 7.69 19.23 15.51
C VAL A 133 7.21 20.66 15.70
N ASN A 134 5.96 20.96 15.31
CA ASN A 134 5.39 22.31 15.45
C ASN A 134 5.08 22.70 16.91
N SER A 135 4.78 21.75 17.80
CA SER A 135 4.53 22.04 19.22
C SER A 135 5.80 22.29 20.03
N SER A 136 6.96 21.79 19.57
CA SER A 136 8.26 22.05 20.23
C SER A 136 8.94 23.36 19.80
N GLN A 137 8.38 24.05 18.80
CA GLN A 137 8.85 25.37 18.32
C GLN A 137 8.02 26.55 18.85
N ARG A 138 7.01 26.29 19.65
CA ARG A 138 6.20 27.30 20.37
C ARG A 138 6.56 27.33 21.86
#